data_2a1459e8d9fc0aa8eba3d47905c3276f
#
_entry.id   2a1459e8d9fc0aa8eba3d47905c3276f
#
_cell.length_a   1.000
_cell.length_b   1.000
_cell.length_c   1.000
_cell.angle_alpha   90.00
_cell.angle_beta   90.00
_cell.angle_gamma   90.00
#
_symmetry.space_group_name_H-M   'P 1'
#
loop_
_entity.id
_entity.type
_entity.pdbx_description
1 polymer ?
#
loop_
_entity_poly.entity_id
_entity_poly.type
_entity_poly.pdbx_seq_one_letter_code
_entity_poly.pdbx_strand_id
1 'polypeptide(L)'
;MTIEICILGVGLLGPGLNDWATGQALLRDPTLWQSAATLVPAPTRLPATERRRAGVGVKASIVVADQAVAQAAAPSSLETGTASGLEAATLATVFTSSTGDTHNCHQMCEALAATVRSVSPTRFTNSVHNAPAGYWHIAAQSRAPSTSLAALDASFAAGLLEAAVQCHSTGQPVLLVACDQPYPEPMHTLRPVPDVFATALLIGPPGAGRRLLLSVAGDVMPSVCSHAGLEALRQGIPAARALPLLQALAQPGESSVVIDGAGQPSLRVQLT
;
A
#
# COMPACT_ATOMS: atom_id res chain seq x y z
N MET A 1 -10.33 -12.04 19.43
CA MET A 1 -10.17 -10.57 19.50
C MET A 1 -10.57 -10.00 18.15
N THR A 2 -11.42 -8.99 18.12
CA THR A 2 -11.84 -8.28 16.92
C THR A 2 -11.49 -6.82 17.07
N ILE A 3 -10.92 -6.22 16.03
CA ILE A 3 -10.56 -4.80 15.98
C ILE A 3 -11.53 -4.12 15.03
N GLU A 4 -12.17 -3.05 15.48
CA GLU A 4 -13.06 -2.23 14.68
C GLU A 4 -12.35 -0.96 14.23
N ILE A 5 -12.42 -0.69 12.92
CA ILE A 5 -11.83 0.51 12.27
C ILE A 5 -12.77 0.98 11.15
N CYS A 6 -12.49 2.16 10.61
CA CYS A 6 -13.12 2.65 9.38
C CYS A 6 -12.07 2.94 8.30
N ILE A 7 -12.43 2.79 7.03
CA ILE A 7 -11.62 3.28 5.90
C ILE A 7 -12.13 4.68 5.54
N LEU A 8 -11.23 5.65 5.64
CA LEU A 8 -11.49 7.07 5.35
C LEU A 8 -11.08 7.44 3.93
N GLY A 9 -10.08 6.75 3.38
CA GLY A 9 -9.58 7.00 2.03
C GLY A 9 -8.78 5.84 1.50
N VAL A 10 -8.75 5.69 0.18
CA VAL A 10 -8.06 4.63 -0.55
C VAL A 10 -7.20 5.22 -1.64
N GLY A 11 -5.99 4.71 -1.80
CA GLY A 11 -5.11 4.96 -2.94
C GLY A 11 -4.80 3.65 -3.65
N LEU A 12 -4.69 3.70 -4.96
CA LEU A 12 -4.46 2.52 -5.79
C LEU A 12 -3.61 2.86 -7.00
N LEU A 13 -2.64 2.00 -7.30
CA LEU A 13 -1.82 2.04 -8.51
C LEU A 13 -1.35 0.63 -8.82
N GLY A 14 -1.54 0.19 -10.05
CA GLY A 14 -1.11 -1.14 -10.49
C GLY A 14 -1.40 -1.39 -11.95
N PRO A 15 -1.14 -2.59 -12.46
CA PRO A 15 -1.40 -2.93 -13.85
C PRO A 15 -2.85 -2.69 -14.25
N GLY A 16 -3.09 -1.76 -15.19
CA GLY A 16 -4.44 -1.36 -15.61
C GLY A 16 -5.27 -0.62 -14.54
N LEU A 17 -4.66 -0.22 -13.41
CA LEU A 17 -5.30 0.47 -12.29
C LEU A 17 -4.48 1.74 -12.00
N ASN A 18 -4.94 2.90 -12.47
CA ASN A 18 -4.17 4.15 -12.41
C ASN A 18 -4.40 4.96 -11.14
N ASP A 19 -5.58 4.82 -10.53
CA ASP A 19 -5.97 5.46 -9.28
C ASP A 19 -7.21 4.76 -8.69
N TRP A 20 -7.59 5.14 -7.47
CA TRP A 20 -8.78 4.58 -6.84
C TRP A 20 -10.09 5.03 -7.51
N ALA A 21 -10.16 6.28 -7.97
CA ALA A 21 -11.40 6.84 -8.53
C ALA A 21 -11.86 6.07 -9.77
N THR A 22 -10.95 5.78 -10.69
CA THR A 22 -11.22 4.98 -11.89
C THR A 22 -11.15 3.48 -11.60
N GLY A 23 -10.21 3.05 -10.78
CA GLY A 23 -10.01 1.64 -10.38
C GLY A 23 -11.20 1.06 -9.64
N GLN A 24 -11.92 1.85 -8.85
CA GLN A 24 -13.12 1.40 -8.14
C GLN A 24 -14.18 0.82 -9.09
N ALA A 25 -14.41 1.47 -10.23
CA ALA A 25 -15.35 0.97 -11.25
C ALA A 25 -14.88 -0.36 -11.85
N LEU A 26 -13.59 -0.47 -12.17
CA LEU A 26 -12.98 -1.69 -12.71
C LEU A 26 -12.96 -2.84 -11.70
N LEU A 27 -12.79 -2.55 -10.41
CA LEU A 27 -12.84 -3.56 -9.35
C LEU A 27 -14.26 -3.99 -9.03
N ARG A 28 -15.25 -3.12 -9.27
CA ARG A 28 -16.68 -3.44 -9.13
C ARG A 28 -17.19 -4.33 -10.26
N ASP A 29 -16.75 -4.08 -11.48
CA ASP A 29 -16.99 -4.91 -12.65
C ASP A 29 -15.64 -5.32 -13.29
N PRO A 30 -15.03 -6.41 -12.82
CA PRO A 30 -13.72 -6.83 -13.32
C PRO A 30 -13.68 -7.23 -14.80
N THR A 31 -14.83 -7.41 -15.46
CA THR A 31 -14.87 -7.70 -16.88
C THR A 31 -14.40 -6.51 -17.73
N LEU A 32 -14.44 -5.30 -17.17
CA LEU A 32 -13.96 -4.07 -17.79
C LEU A 32 -12.45 -3.87 -17.64
N TRP A 33 -11.80 -4.62 -16.73
CA TRP A 33 -10.36 -4.47 -16.47
C TRP A 33 -9.55 -5.06 -17.61
N GLN A 34 -8.53 -4.32 -18.02
CA GLN A 34 -7.55 -4.74 -19.01
C GLN A 34 -6.15 -4.58 -18.46
N SER A 35 -5.30 -5.59 -18.67
CA SER A 35 -3.90 -5.53 -18.26
C SER A 35 -3.17 -4.47 -19.07
N ALA A 36 -2.52 -3.55 -18.38
CA ALA A 36 -1.62 -2.56 -18.96
C ALA A 36 -0.48 -2.30 -17.97
N ALA A 37 0.71 -1.99 -18.45
CA ALA A 37 1.85 -1.69 -17.61
C ALA A 37 1.55 -0.53 -16.64
N THR A 38 2.01 -0.65 -15.41
CA THR A 38 1.81 0.39 -14.41
C THR A 38 2.58 1.66 -14.76
N LEU A 39 1.86 2.75 -14.93
CA LEU A 39 2.44 4.08 -15.15
C LEU A 39 2.50 4.82 -13.82
N VAL A 40 3.70 4.92 -13.23
CA VAL A 40 3.90 5.63 -11.97
C VAL A 40 4.04 7.13 -12.24
N PRO A 41 3.04 7.96 -11.89
CA PRO A 41 3.13 9.40 -12.12
C PRO A 41 4.16 10.04 -11.18
N ALA A 42 4.62 11.22 -11.54
CA ALA A 42 5.53 11.98 -10.70
C ALA A 42 4.77 12.52 -9.47
N PRO A 43 5.15 12.15 -8.23
CA PRO A 43 4.48 12.64 -7.03
C PRO A 43 4.68 14.16 -6.88
N THR A 44 3.60 14.92 -6.96
CA THR A 44 3.64 16.40 -6.94
C THR A 44 4.00 16.96 -5.57
N ARG A 45 3.59 16.27 -4.50
CA ARG A 45 3.92 16.64 -3.11
C ARG A 45 5.43 16.60 -2.84
N LEU A 46 6.16 15.71 -3.51
CA LEU A 46 7.59 15.57 -3.28
C LEU A 46 8.39 16.69 -3.98
N PRO A 47 9.31 17.40 -3.28
CA PRO A 47 10.16 18.40 -3.91
C PRO A 47 10.92 17.86 -5.12
N ALA A 48 11.15 18.71 -6.13
CA ALA A 48 11.73 18.28 -7.41
C ALA A 48 13.10 17.60 -7.28
N THR A 49 13.92 18.03 -6.33
CA THR A 49 15.23 17.44 -6.03
C THR A 49 15.09 16.01 -5.48
N GLU A 50 14.20 15.82 -4.54
CA GLU A 50 13.93 14.51 -3.93
C GLU A 50 13.22 13.58 -4.92
N ARG A 51 12.29 14.10 -5.69
CA ARG A 51 11.59 13.35 -6.74
C ARG A 51 12.54 12.76 -7.80
N ARG A 52 13.63 13.46 -8.13
CA ARG A 52 14.66 12.93 -9.05
C ARG A 52 15.49 11.80 -8.42
N ARG A 53 15.67 11.80 -7.10
CA ARG A 53 16.42 10.78 -6.36
C ARG A 53 15.60 9.55 -6.01
N ALA A 54 14.28 9.72 -5.92
CA ALA A 54 13.36 8.68 -5.50
C ALA A 54 13.26 7.56 -6.53
N GLY A 55 13.36 6.30 -6.08
CA GLY A 55 13.09 5.10 -6.87
C GLY A 55 11.61 4.96 -7.23
N VAL A 56 11.31 4.00 -8.08
CA VAL A 56 9.94 3.74 -8.57
C VAL A 56 9.00 3.39 -7.42
N GLY A 57 9.39 2.49 -6.51
CA GLY A 57 8.58 2.10 -5.36
C GLY A 57 8.29 3.27 -4.41
N VAL A 58 9.27 4.16 -4.18
CA VAL A 58 9.05 5.39 -3.40
C VAL A 58 8.02 6.28 -4.06
N LYS A 59 8.14 6.51 -5.38
CA LYS A 59 7.18 7.34 -6.13
C LYS A 59 5.78 6.78 -6.08
N ALA A 60 5.63 5.47 -6.33
CA ALA A 60 4.35 4.78 -6.25
C ALA A 60 3.72 4.90 -4.85
N SER A 61 4.52 4.68 -3.80
CA SER A 61 4.07 4.82 -2.41
C SER A 61 3.55 6.22 -2.09
N ILE A 62 4.26 7.27 -2.51
CA ILE A 62 3.81 8.65 -2.29
C ILE A 62 2.53 8.96 -3.06
N VAL A 63 2.41 8.50 -4.31
CA VAL A 63 1.22 8.71 -5.14
C VAL A 63 -0.02 8.11 -4.51
N VAL A 64 0.03 6.84 -4.07
CA VAL A 64 -1.14 6.20 -3.45
C VAL A 64 -1.45 6.78 -2.08
N ALA A 65 -0.43 7.20 -1.31
CA ALA A 65 -0.61 7.90 -0.05
C ALA A 65 -1.36 9.23 -0.26
N ASP A 66 -0.97 10.02 -1.27
CA ASP A 66 -1.64 11.27 -1.63
C ASP A 66 -3.08 11.04 -2.08
N GLN A 67 -3.36 9.99 -2.87
CA GLN A 67 -4.73 9.63 -3.26
C GLN A 67 -5.61 9.35 -2.03
N ALA A 68 -5.13 8.52 -1.09
CA ALA A 68 -5.89 8.16 0.11
C ALA A 68 -6.18 9.38 0.99
N VAL A 69 -5.19 10.24 1.20
CA VAL A 69 -5.35 11.48 1.99
C VAL A 69 -6.29 12.47 1.29
N ALA A 70 -6.15 12.65 -0.02
CA ALA A 70 -6.99 13.56 -0.79
C ALA A 70 -8.46 13.10 -0.82
N GLN A 71 -8.71 11.79 -0.92
CA GLN A 71 -10.07 11.25 -0.85
C GLN A 71 -10.73 11.52 0.50
N ALA A 72 -10.00 11.32 1.60
CA ALA A 72 -10.52 11.54 2.94
C ALA A 72 -10.78 13.03 3.25
N ALA A 73 -10.04 13.93 2.61
CA ALA A 73 -10.22 15.37 2.74
C ALA A 73 -11.36 15.93 1.86
N ALA A 74 -11.86 15.15 0.89
CA ALA A 74 -12.94 15.58 0.02
C ALA A 74 -14.25 15.71 0.81
N PRO A 75 -15.01 16.83 0.67
CA PRO A 75 -16.28 17.00 1.35
C PRO A 75 -17.26 15.91 0.91
N SER A 76 -17.70 15.07 1.85
CA SER A 76 -18.79 14.14 1.58
C SER A 76 -20.09 14.90 1.51
N SER A 77 -20.87 14.72 0.45
CA SER A 77 -22.16 15.39 0.22
C SER A 77 -23.26 15.00 1.23
N LEU A 78 -22.97 14.20 2.24
CA LEU A 78 -23.93 13.62 3.18
C LEU A 78 -23.67 13.93 4.66
N GLU A 79 -22.53 14.52 5.03
CA GLU A 79 -22.28 14.80 6.46
C GLU A 79 -21.72 16.21 6.68
N THR A 80 -22.47 17.03 7.39
CA THR A 80 -22.07 18.33 7.97
C THR A 80 -21.20 18.14 9.23
N GLY A 81 -20.23 17.23 9.22
CA GLY A 81 -19.44 16.88 10.39
C GLY A 81 -18.01 16.45 10.07
N THR A 82 -17.08 17.40 10.13
CA THR A 82 -15.68 17.23 10.58
C THR A 82 -14.76 16.26 9.85
N ALA A 83 -14.53 16.41 8.53
CA ALA A 83 -13.29 15.98 7.90
C ALA A 83 -12.26 17.13 7.77
N SER A 84 -12.52 18.30 8.31
CA SER A 84 -11.73 19.53 8.10
C SER A 84 -10.44 19.64 8.92
N GLY A 85 -9.93 18.53 9.50
CA GLY A 85 -8.72 18.56 10.32
C GLY A 85 -7.66 17.51 9.97
N LEU A 86 -7.83 16.78 8.88
CA LEU A 86 -6.94 15.65 8.54
C LEU A 86 -5.74 16.16 7.74
N GLU A 87 -4.67 16.53 8.45
CA GLU A 87 -3.43 16.99 7.84
C GLU A 87 -2.46 15.82 7.63
N ALA A 88 -1.95 15.67 6.41
CA ALA A 88 -0.95 14.65 6.08
C ALA A 88 0.27 14.66 7.01
N ALA A 89 0.62 15.85 7.53
CA ALA A 89 1.76 16.06 8.43
C ALA A 89 1.59 15.40 9.80
N THR A 90 0.35 15.16 10.25
CA THR A 90 0.05 14.63 11.60
C THR A 90 -0.27 13.15 11.61
N LEU A 91 -0.40 12.52 10.44
CA LEU A 91 -0.75 11.10 10.31
C LEU A 91 0.38 10.20 10.75
N ALA A 92 0.12 9.30 11.69
CA ALA A 92 0.96 8.13 11.90
C ALA A 92 0.91 7.26 10.64
N THR A 93 2.02 6.59 10.31
CA THR A 93 2.12 5.83 9.05
C THR A 93 2.66 4.43 9.27
N VAL A 94 2.17 3.49 8.47
CA VAL A 94 2.71 2.14 8.34
C VAL A 94 3.06 1.91 6.87
N PHE A 95 4.34 1.74 6.57
CA PHE A 95 4.81 1.39 5.24
C PHE A 95 5.19 -0.09 5.21
N THR A 96 4.73 -0.81 4.20
CA THR A 96 5.04 -2.23 4.06
C THR A 96 5.42 -2.57 2.62
N SER A 97 6.41 -3.45 2.50
CA SER A 97 6.90 -4.00 1.24
C SER A 97 7.51 -5.37 1.53
N SER A 98 7.44 -6.27 0.57
CA SER A 98 8.02 -7.60 0.74
C SER A 98 9.54 -7.58 0.92
N THR A 99 10.25 -6.67 0.24
CA THR A 99 11.72 -6.61 0.19
C THR A 99 12.30 -5.21 0.02
N GLY A 100 11.48 -4.15 -0.08
CA GLY A 100 11.97 -2.79 -0.32
C GLY A 100 12.43 -2.55 -1.76
N ASP A 101 13.42 -1.65 -1.96
CA ASP A 101 13.96 -1.30 -3.29
C ASP A 101 15.09 -2.25 -3.68
N THR A 102 14.71 -3.39 -4.26
CA THR A 102 15.65 -4.43 -4.72
C THR A 102 16.53 -3.99 -5.88
N HIS A 103 16.03 -3.08 -6.75
CA HIS A 103 16.83 -2.54 -7.84
C HIS A 103 17.99 -1.68 -7.33
N ASN A 104 17.71 -0.82 -6.36
CA ASN A 104 18.76 -0.02 -5.70
C ASN A 104 19.76 -0.90 -4.94
N CYS A 105 19.27 -1.92 -4.23
CA CYS A 105 20.12 -2.90 -3.54
C CYS A 105 21.04 -3.66 -4.52
N HIS A 106 20.50 -4.14 -5.64
CA HIS A 106 21.26 -4.81 -6.69
C HIS A 106 22.40 -3.93 -7.23
N GLN A 107 22.11 -2.67 -7.56
CA GLN A 107 23.11 -1.72 -8.05
C GLN A 107 24.21 -1.43 -7.02
N MET A 108 23.88 -1.46 -5.73
CA MET A 108 24.89 -1.35 -4.67
C MET A 108 25.76 -2.61 -4.62
N CYS A 109 25.18 -3.80 -4.73
CA CYS A 109 25.92 -5.06 -4.78
C CYS A 109 26.88 -5.10 -5.98
N GLU A 110 26.43 -4.66 -7.16
CA GLU A 110 27.29 -4.54 -8.36
C GLU A 110 28.46 -3.58 -8.12
N ALA A 111 28.20 -2.40 -7.53
CA ALA A 111 29.24 -1.42 -7.21
C ALA A 111 30.27 -1.97 -6.21
N LEU A 112 29.83 -2.78 -5.23
CA LEU A 112 30.72 -3.41 -4.25
C LEU A 112 31.50 -4.59 -4.83
N ALA A 113 30.95 -5.28 -5.84
CA ALA A 113 31.63 -6.38 -6.54
C ALA A 113 32.64 -5.88 -7.57
N ALA A 114 32.57 -4.61 -8.00
CA ALA A 114 33.48 -4.04 -8.99
C ALA A 114 34.92 -3.86 -8.41
N THR A 115 35.92 -3.80 -9.32
CA THR A 115 37.32 -3.58 -8.94
C THR A 115 37.50 -2.26 -8.18
N VAL A 116 36.82 -1.20 -8.63
CA VAL A 116 36.75 0.08 -7.91
C VAL A 116 35.43 0.14 -7.14
N ARG A 117 35.51 -0.06 -5.84
CA ARG A 117 34.35 -0.09 -4.94
C ARG A 117 33.91 1.33 -4.61
N SER A 118 33.00 1.88 -5.41
CA SER A 118 32.45 3.22 -5.20
C SER A 118 30.94 3.16 -5.14
N VAL A 119 30.37 3.48 -3.98
CA VAL A 119 28.93 3.51 -3.75
C VAL A 119 28.44 4.95 -3.79
N SER A 120 27.44 5.22 -4.60
CA SER A 120 26.76 6.53 -4.63
C SER A 120 26.12 6.85 -3.28
N PRO A 121 26.36 8.04 -2.67
CA PRO A 121 25.67 8.45 -1.45
C PRO A 121 24.14 8.40 -1.57
N THR A 122 23.58 8.78 -2.71
CA THR A 122 22.13 8.71 -2.95
C THR A 122 21.62 7.26 -2.94
N ARG A 123 22.35 6.31 -3.54
CA ARG A 123 21.99 4.90 -3.49
C ARG A 123 22.07 4.35 -2.07
N PHE A 124 23.10 4.72 -1.33
CA PHE A 124 23.24 4.33 0.08
C PHE A 124 22.07 4.84 0.92
N THR A 125 21.69 6.11 0.77
CA THR A 125 20.53 6.68 1.47
C THR A 125 19.21 5.96 1.12
N ASN A 126 19.05 5.53 -0.13
CA ASN A 126 17.84 4.85 -0.60
C ASN A 126 17.83 3.33 -0.34
N SER A 127 18.91 2.76 0.20
CA SER A 127 19.00 1.30 0.41
C SER A 127 18.28 0.80 1.65
N VAL A 128 17.86 1.70 2.53
CA VAL A 128 17.16 1.34 3.76
C VAL A 128 15.69 1.00 3.47
N HIS A 129 15.16 0.00 4.19
CA HIS A 129 13.79 -0.47 4.00
C HIS A 129 12.76 0.64 4.24
N ASN A 130 13.05 1.57 5.14
CA ASN A 130 12.18 2.69 5.48
C ASN A 130 12.35 3.93 4.55
N ALA A 131 13.03 3.81 3.41
CA ALA A 131 13.17 4.93 2.48
C ALA A 131 11.81 5.54 2.04
N PRO A 132 10.76 4.77 1.68
CA PRO A 132 9.45 5.34 1.33
C PRO A 132 8.85 6.18 2.47
N ALA A 133 8.97 5.73 3.72
CA ALA A 133 8.52 6.47 4.89
C ALA A 133 9.29 7.79 5.06
N GLY A 134 10.61 7.76 4.90
CA GLY A 134 11.45 8.97 4.96
C GLY A 134 11.08 10.00 3.89
N TYR A 135 10.83 9.54 2.66
CA TYR A 135 10.37 10.42 1.57
C TYR A 135 8.96 10.97 1.82
N TRP A 136 8.06 10.18 2.43
CA TRP A 136 6.75 10.68 2.86
C TRP A 136 6.88 11.79 3.90
N HIS A 137 7.75 11.62 4.91
CA HIS A 137 8.00 12.64 5.93
C HIS A 137 8.51 13.95 5.32
N ILE A 138 9.39 13.86 4.30
CA ILE A 138 9.83 15.04 3.55
C ILE A 138 8.66 15.66 2.77
N ALA A 139 7.90 14.84 2.05
CA ALA A 139 6.78 15.28 1.20
C ALA A 139 5.64 15.91 2.01
N ALA A 140 5.28 15.32 3.14
CA ALA A 140 4.21 15.78 4.02
C ALA A 140 4.68 16.76 5.09
N GLN A 141 5.99 17.05 5.20
CA GLN A 141 6.59 17.80 6.29
C GLN A 141 6.23 17.22 7.67
N SER A 142 6.13 15.90 7.74
CA SER A 142 5.64 15.17 8.91
C SER A 142 6.77 14.84 9.88
N ARG A 143 6.43 14.84 11.17
CA ARG A 143 7.23 14.30 12.28
C ARG A 143 6.45 13.26 13.08
N ALA A 144 5.31 12.81 12.54
CA ALA A 144 4.47 11.80 13.17
C ALA A 144 5.18 10.43 13.22
N PRO A 145 4.77 9.53 14.11
CA PRO A 145 5.32 8.18 14.18
C PRO A 145 5.20 7.44 12.84
N SER A 146 6.20 6.61 12.52
CA SER A 146 6.19 5.79 11.31
C SER A 146 6.78 4.42 11.59
N THR A 147 6.07 3.39 11.17
CA THR A 147 6.51 2.00 11.19
C THR A 147 6.81 1.55 9.77
N SER A 148 7.94 0.86 9.56
CA SER A 148 8.24 0.21 8.29
C SER A 148 8.46 -1.27 8.55
N LEU A 149 7.69 -2.14 7.88
CA LEU A 149 7.73 -3.58 8.13
C LEU A 149 7.75 -4.38 6.84
N ALA A 150 8.24 -5.61 6.95
CA ALA A 150 8.23 -6.61 5.89
C ALA A 150 7.87 -7.97 6.47
N ALA A 151 7.04 -8.71 5.73
CA ALA A 151 6.66 -10.09 6.04
C ALA A 151 6.57 -10.93 4.76
N LEU A 152 7.50 -10.72 3.82
CA LEU A 152 7.48 -11.35 2.49
C LEU A 152 6.10 -11.22 1.83
N ASP A 153 5.50 -12.34 1.45
CA ASP A 153 4.19 -12.36 0.79
C ASP A 153 3.03 -11.98 1.73
N ALA A 154 3.23 -12.02 3.05
CA ALA A 154 2.27 -11.58 4.05
C ALA A 154 2.35 -10.07 4.36
N SER A 155 3.21 -9.30 3.67
CA SER A 155 3.49 -7.90 4.03
C SER A 155 2.23 -7.03 4.08
N PHE A 156 1.28 -7.19 3.15
CA PHE A 156 0.03 -6.45 3.20
C PHE A 156 -0.82 -6.81 4.43
N ALA A 157 -0.99 -8.11 4.74
CA ALA A 157 -1.75 -8.56 5.90
C ALA A 157 -1.12 -8.06 7.21
N ALA A 158 0.20 -8.18 7.35
CA ALA A 158 0.94 -7.68 8.49
C ALA A 158 0.81 -6.16 8.66
N GLY A 159 0.95 -5.40 7.56
CA GLY A 159 0.76 -3.95 7.57
C GLY A 159 -0.66 -3.53 7.94
N LEU A 160 -1.68 -4.23 7.43
CA LEU A 160 -3.08 -3.95 7.76
C LEU A 160 -3.35 -4.19 9.25
N LEU A 161 -2.84 -5.30 9.80
CA LEU A 161 -2.97 -5.60 11.22
C LEU A 161 -2.27 -4.54 12.08
N GLU A 162 -1.04 -4.20 11.76
CA GLU A 162 -0.25 -3.18 12.48
C GLU A 162 -0.96 -1.82 12.47
N ALA A 163 -1.40 -1.35 11.30
CA ALA A 163 -2.11 -0.08 11.19
C ALA A 163 -3.46 -0.08 11.94
N ALA A 164 -4.19 -1.19 11.89
CA ALA A 164 -5.45 -1.34 12.63
C ALA A 164 -5.21 -1.34 14.16
N VAL A 165 -4.16 -2.02 14.64
CA VAL A 165 -3.78 -2.03 16.07
C VAL A 165 -3.37 -0.63 16.52
N GLN A 166 -2.53 0.07 15.75
CA GLN A 166 -2.14 1.44 16.07
C GLN A 166 -3.35 2.38 16.12
N CYS A 167 -4.23 2.31 15.11
CA CYS A 167 -5.45 3.11 15.09
C CYS A 167 -6.35 2.82 16.29
N HIS A 168 -6.59 1.54 16.58
CA HIS A 168 -7.43 1.11 17.71
C HIS A 168 -6.85 1.54 19.06
N SER A 169 -5.55 1.42 19.26
CA SER A 169 -4.89 1.73 20.54
C SER A 169 -4.76 3.22 20.80
N THR A 170 -4.58 4.02 19.76
CA THR A 170 -4.39 5.47 19.88
C THR A 170 -5.67 6.28 19.71
N GLY A 171 -6.70 5.71 19.08
CA GLY A 171 -7.89 6.43 18.64
C GLY A 171 -7.62 7.46 17.54
N GLN A 172 -6.43 7.40 16.88
CA GLN A 172 -6.02 8.35 15.86
C GLN A 172 -5.94 7.68 14.48
N PRO A 173 -6.15 8.42 13.38
CA PRO A 173 -5.99 7.90 12.04
C PRO A 173 -4.55 7.45 11.76
N VAL A 174 -4.43 6.37 10.98
CA VAL A 174 -3.16 5.79 10.53
C VAL A 174 -3.19 5.58 9.02
N LEU A 175 -2.17 6.02 8.31
CA LEU A 175 -2.01 5.80 6.89
C LEU A 175 -1.17 4.53 6.66
N LEU A 176 -1.82 3.47 6.15
CA LEU A 176 -1.14 2.27 5.65
C LEU A 176 -0.77 2.47 4.17
N VAL A 177 0.47 2.15 3.82
CA VAL A 177 0.95 2.11 2.42
C VAL A 177 1.65 0.78 2.18
N ALA A 178 1.20 0.04 1.17
CA ALA A 178 1.84 -1.20 0.71
C ALA A 178 2.31 -1.02 -0.73
N CYS A 179 3.56 -1.38 -1.03
CA CYS A 179 4.12 -1.24 -2.36
C CYS A 179 5.16 -2.32 -2.62
N ASP A 180 5.04 -3.00 -3.77
CA ASP A 180 6.06 -3.89 -4.31
C ASP A 180 6.33 -3.57 -5.78
N GLN A 181 7.52 -3.92 -6.23
CA GLN A 181 8.02 -3.63 -7.58
C GLN A 181 8.83 -4.83 -8.11
N PRO A 182 9.02 -4.94 -9.44
CA PRO A 182 9.83 -5.99 -10.04
C PRO A 182 11.24 -6.04 -9.47
N TYR A 183 11.78 -7.25 -9.39
CA TYR A 183 13.17 -7.48 -9.05
C TYR A 183 14.05 -7.40 -10.30
N PRO A 184 15.32 -6.96 -10.18
CA PRO A 184 16.29 -7.14 -11.24
C PRO A 184 16.75 -8.60 -11.32
N GLU A 185 17.32 -8.99 -12.47
CA GLU A 185 18.02 -10.27 -12.57
C GLU A 185 19.27 -10.29 -11.68
N PRO A 186 19.66 -11.44 -11.11
CA PRO A 186 19.02 -12.77 -11.27
C PRO A 186 17.84 -13.05 -10.34
N MET A 187 17.49 -12.11 -9.46
CA MET A 187 16.41 -12.29 -8.48
C MET A 187 15.04 -12.45 -9.13
N HIS A 188 14.81 -11.76 -10.26
CA HIS A 188 13.53 -11.83 -10.98
C HIS A 188 13.21 -13.27 -11.42
N THR A 189 14.21 -14.00 -11.93
CA THR A 189 14.02 -15.41 -12.30
C THR A 189 13.59 -16.29 -11.13
N LEU A 190 14.10 -16.03 -9.92
CA LEU A 190 13.78 -16.81 -8.71
C LEU A 190 12.46 -16.40 -8.06
N ARG A 191 12.10 -15.13 -8.15
CA ARG A 191 10.91 -14.54 -7.57
C ARG A 191 10.34 -13.49 -8.52
N PRO A 192 9.57 -13.90 -9.53
CA PRO A 192 9.01 -12.99 -10.51
C PRO A 192 7.90 -12.13 -9.87
N VAL A 193 8.16 -10.83 -9.72
CA VAL A 193 7.13 -9.81 -9.46
C VAL A 193 6.91 -9.10 -10.79
N PRO A 194 5.75 -9.26 -11.43
CA PRO A 194 5.57 -8.90 -12.83
C PRO A 194 5.55 -7.39 -13.09
N ASP A 195 5.08 -6.60 -12.12
CA ASP A 195 4.96 -5.14 -12.28
C ASP A 195 4.90 -4.45 -10.91
N VAL A 196 4.89 -3.13 -10.91
CA VAL A 196 4.66 -2.31 -9.72
C VAL A 196 3.19 -2.39 -9.31
N PHE A 197 2.95 -2.62 -8.03
CA PHE A 197 1.63 -2.46 -7.41
C PHE A 197 1.78 -1.71 -6.09
N ALA A 198 0.96 -0.70 -5.90
CA ALA A 198 0.89 0.05 -4.65
C ALA A 198 -0.56 0.32 -4.25
N THR A 199 -0.83 0.28 -2.96
CA THR A 199 -2.11 0.70 -2.39
C THR A 199 -1.90 1.42 -1.08
N ALA A 200 -2.81 2.34 -0.77
CA ALA A 200 -2.84 2.98 0.53
C ALA A 200 -4.26 2.94 1.11
N LEU A 201 -4.35 2.77 2.41
CA LEU A 201 -5.59 2.85 3.17
C LEU A 201 -5.40 3.88 4.28
N LEU A 202 -6.19 4.93 4.27
CA LEU A 202 -6.30 5.80 5.43
C LEU A 202 -7.33 5.19 6.37
N ILE A 203 -6.83 4.68 7.48
CA ILE A 203 -7.60 3.96 8.51
C ILE A 203 -7.91 4.92 9.63
N GLY A 204 -9.18 5.00 10.03
CA GLY A 204 -9.64 5.79 11.16
C GLY A 204 -10.30 4.94 12.25
N PRO A 205 -10.49 5.52 13.45
CA PRO A 205 -11.30 4.89 14.48
C PRO A 205 -12.77 4.75 14.02
N PRO A 206 -13.58 3.93 14.71
CA PRO A 206 -15.01 3.80 14.39
C PRO A 206 -15.71 5.16 14.31
N GLY A 207 -16.46 5.38 13.22
CA GLY A 207 -17.12 6.66 12.95
C GLY A 207 -17.49 6.81 11.48
N ALA A 208 -17.12 7.95 10.89
CA ALA A 208 -17.32 8.19 9.45
C ALA A 208 -16.43 7.30 8.60
N GLY A 209 -16.96 6.83 7.46
CA GLY A 209 -16.24 5.97 6.52
C GLY A 209 -16.78 4.54 6.48
N ARG A 210 -16.15 3.71 5.63
CA ARG A 210 -16.53 2.30 5.50
C ARG A 210 -16.03 1.49 6.70
N ARG A 211 -16.95 0.94 7.48
CA ARG A 211 -16.64 0.18 8.70
C ARG A 211 -16.07 -1.19 8.37
N LEU A 212 -15.02 -1.57 9.09
CA LEU A 212 -14.35 -2.86 8.99
C LEU A 212 -14.16 -3.49 10.38
N LEU A 213 -14.45 -4.78 10.46
CA LEU A 213 -14.14 -5.62 11.62
C LEU A 213 -13.03 -6.59 11.25
N LEU A 214 -11.85 -6.44 11.85
CA LEU A 214 -10.69 -7.29 11.63
C LEU A 214 -10.58 -8.33 12.74
N SER A 215 -10.34 -9.58 12.35
CA SER A 215 -10.00 -10.66 13.27
C SER A 215 -9.01 -11.63 12.64
N VAL A 216 -8.29 -12.39 13.45
CA VAL A 216 -7.47 -13.47 12.94
C VAL A 216 -8.41 -14.55 12.39
N ALA A 217 -8.18 -14.95 11.14
CA ALA A 217 -8.85 -16.10 10.55
C ALA A 217 -8.09 -17.37 10.95
N GLY A 218 -8.80 -18.42 11.36
CA GLY A 218 -8.22 -19.75 11.51
C GLY A 218 -7.84 -20.37 10.16
N ASP A 219 -7.90 -21.69 10.06
CA ASP A 219 -7.64 -22.44 8.82
C ASP A 219 -8.76 -22.20 7.78
N VAL A 220 -8.81 -21.01 7.23
CA VAL A 220 -9.78 -20.59 6.22
C VAL A 220 -9.04 -20.19 4.96
N MET A 221 -9.52 -20.67 3.81
CA MET A 221 -8.94 -20.30 2.51
C MET A 221 -8.99 -18.79 2.28
N PRO A 222 -7.89 -18.19 1.82
CA PRO A 222 -7.87 -16.78 1.41
C PRO A 222 -8.90 -16.48 0.31
N SER A 223 -9.45 -15.27 0.34
CA SER A 223 -10.30 -14.79 -0.74
C SER A 223 -9.50 -14.61 -2.03
N VAL A 224 -10.12 -14.96 -3.15
CA VAL A 224 -9.54 -14.87 -4.49
C VAL A 224 -10.29 -13.84 -5.34
N CYS A 225 -9.62 -13.30 -6.36
CA CYS A 225 -10.28 -12.46 -7.35
C CYS A 225 -11.01 -13.32 -8.39
N SER A 226 -12.23 -12.97 -8.73
CA SER A 226 -13.01 -13.72 -9.75
C SER A 226 -12.45 -13.60 -11.17
N HIS A 227 -11.80 -12.48 -11.50
CA HIS A 227 -11.15 -12.27 -12.78
C HIS A 227 -9.74 -12.84 -12.79
N ALA A 228 -9.44 -13.74 -13.73
CA ALA A 228 -8.16 -14.47 -13.77
C ALA A 228 -6.92 -13.57 -13.80
N GLY A 229 -6.96 -12.44 -14.52
CA GLY A 229 -5.85 -11.49 -14.57
C GLY A 229 -5.62 -10.77 -13.24
N LEU A 230 -6.66 -10.34 -12.54
CA LEU A 230 -6.53 -9.75 -11.20
C LEU A 230 -6.05 -10.78 -10.17
N GLU A 231 -6.49 -12.03 -10.31
CA GLU A 231 -6.00 -13.13 -9.46
C GLU A 231 -4.52 -13.41 -9.70
N ALA A 232 -4.06 -13.36 -10.96
CA ALA A 232 -2.63 -13.48 -11.27
C ALA A 232 -1.80 -12.35 -10.65
N LEU A 233 -2.31 -11.11 -10.63
CA LEU A 233 -1.67 -10.00 -9.91
C LEU A 233 -1.63 -10.27 -8.41
N ARG A 234 -2.75 -10.71 -7.81
CA ARG A 234 -2.85 -11.04 -6.38
C ARG A 234 -1.82 -12.09 -5.96
N GLN A 235 -1.61 -13.10 -6.81
CA GLN A 235 -0.66 -14.17 -6.54
C GLN A 235 0.79 -13.75 -6.79
N GLY A 236 1.04 -12.94 -7.82
CA GLY A 236 2.37 -12.58 -8.28
C GLY A 236 3.00 -11.37 -7.60
N ILE A 237 2.20 -10.50 -6.95
CA ILE A 237 2.69 -9.27 -6.33
C ILE A 237 2.22 -9.22 -4.88
N PRO A 238 3.12 -9.20 -3.87
CA PRO A 238 2.72 -9.24 -2.46
C PRO A 238 1.79 -8.11 -2.04
N ALA A 239 2.03 -6.87 -2.49
CA ALA A 239 1.13 -5.74 -2.21
C ALA A 239 -0.26 -5.91 -2.86
N ALA A 240 -0.36 -6.63 -4.00
CA ALA A 240 -1.64 -6.90 -4.67
C ALA A 240 -2.51 -7.94 -3.94
N ARG A 241 -2.02 -8.59 -2.88
CA ARG A 241 -2.86 -9.37 -1.95
C ARG A 241 -3.94 -8.53 -1.28
N ALA A 242 -3.86 -7.21 -1.40
CA ALA A 242 -4.93 -6.27 -1.07
C ALA A 242 -6.18 -6.36 -1.97
N LEU A 243 -6.07 -6.91 -3.20
CA LEU A 243 -7.14 -6.86 -4.21
C LEU A 243 -8.50 -7.37 -3.74
N PRO A 244 -8.64 -8.50 -3.00
CA PRO A 244 -9.94 -8.92 -2.48
C PRO A 244 -10.59 -7.88 -1.55
N LEU A 245 -9.81 -7.21 -0.70
CA LEU A 245 -10.31 -6.14 0.15
C LEU A 245 -10.68 -4.90 -0.67
N LEU A 246 -9.87 -4.53 -1.66
CA LEU A 246 -10.16 -3.40 -2.54
C LEU A 246 -11.42 -3.65 -3.39
N GLN A 247 -11.64 -4.88 -3.87
CA GLN A 247 -12.89 -5.27 -4.53
C GLN A 247 -14.09 -5.15 -3.59
N ALA A 248 -13.96 -5.61 -2.35
CA ALA A 248 -15.02 -5.49 -1.34
C ALA A 248 -15.31 -4.01 -0.99
N LEU A 249 -14.29 -3.17 -0.88
CA LEU A 249 -14.45 -1.71 -0.67
C LEU A 249 -15.09 -1.00 -1.87
N ALA A 250 -14.89 -1.52 -3.08
CA ALA A 250 -15.53 -0.99 -4.29
C ALA A 250 -17.03 -1.29 -4.35
N GLN A 251 -17.50 -2.38 -3.74
CA GLN A 251 -18.89 -2.79 -3.72
C GLN A 251 -19.67 -2.09 -2.59
N PRO A 252 -20.97 -1.77 -2.81
CA PRO A 252 -21.84 -1.38 -1.72
C PRO A 252 -22.28 -2.62 -0.90
N GLY A 253 -22.75 -2.39 0.33
CA GLY A 253 -23.32 -3.44 1.19
C GLY A 253 -22.28 -4.22 1.98
N GLU A 254 -22.75 -5.20 2.76
CA GLU A 254 -21.92 -6.02 3.62
C GLU A 254 -21.13 -7.08 2.82
N SER A 255 -19.94 -7.36 3.26
CA SER A 255 -19.11 -8.41 2.66
C SER A 255 -18.07 -8.92 3.66
N SER A 256 -17.47 -10.06 3.37
CA SER A 256 -16.40 -10.63 4.19
C SER A 256 -15.30 -11.17 3.27
N VAL A 257 -14.07 -10.81 3.56
CA VAL A 257 -12.89 -11.29 2.85
C VAL A 257 -11.86 -11.83 3.82
N VAL A 258 -11.06 -12.77 3.36
CA VAL A 258 -9.91 -13.33 4.09
C VAL A 258 -8.64 -12.91 3.34
N ILE A 259 -7.84 -12.09 3.99
CA ILE A 259 -6.55 -11.63 3.46
C ILE A 259 -5.50 -12.71 3.77
N ASP A 260 -4.82 -13.13 2.73
CA ASP A 260 -3.81 -14.19 2.77
C ASP A 260 -2.61 -13.81 3.65
N GLY A 261 -2.35 -14.62 4.67
CA GLY A 261 -1.20 -14.51 5.55
C GLY A 261 0.06 -15.23 5.04
N ALA A 262 0.01 -15.87 3.86
CA ALA A 262 1.16 -16.55 3.25
C ALA A 262 1.92 -17.48 4.20
N GLY A 263 1.20 -18.37 4.88
CA GLY A 263 1.76 -19.28 5.88
C GLY A 263 1.82 -18.72 7.30
N GLN A 264 1.47 -17.44 7.50
CA GLN A 264 1.13 -16.83 8.78
C GLN A 264 -0.40 -16.81 8.93
N PRO A 265 -0.93 -16.51 10.13
CA PRO A 265 -2.38 -16.39 10.28
C PRO A 265 -2.98 -15.36 9.31
N SER A 266 -3.96 -15.79 8.54
CA SER A 266 -4.73 -14.91 7.66
C SER A 266 -5.61 -13.95 8.47
N LEU A 267 -6.02 -12.82 7.86
CA LEU A 267 -6.92 -11.87 8.49
C LEU A 267 -8.30 -11.95 7.86
N ARG A 268 -9.32 -12.13 8.67
CA ARG A 268 -10.71 -11.94 8.25
C ARG A 268 -11.08 -10.48 8.42
N VAL A 269 -11.63 -9.91 7.36
CA VAL A 269 -12.13 -8.53 7.32
C VAL A 269 -13.60 -8.58 6.91
N GLN A 270 -14.46 -8.13 7.80
CA GLN A 270 -15.90 -7.97 7.55
C GLN A 270 -16.19 -6.49 7.31
N LEU A 271 -16.85 -6.19 6.20
CA LEU A 271 -17.28 -4.84 5.82
C LEU A 271 -18.77 -4.70 6.12
N THR A 272 -19.14 -3.62 6.82
CA THR A 272 -20.53 -3.31 7.20
C THR A 272 -20.91 -1.88 6.88
#